data_f5f08196b27dcdda164d2359b4edb31b
#
_entry.id   f5f08196b27dcdda164d2359b4edb31b
#
_cell.length_a   1.000
_cell.length_b   1.000
_cell.length_c   1.000
_cell.angle_alpha   90.00
_cell.angle_beta   90.00
_cell.angle_gamma   90.00
#
_symmetry.space_group_name_H-M   'P 1'
#
loop_
_entity.id
_entity.type
_entity.pdbx_description
1 polymer ?
#
loop_
_entity_poly.entity_id
_entity_poly.type
_entity_poly.pdbx_seq_one_letter_code
_entity_poly.pdbx_strand_id
1 'polypeptide(L)'
;MSKIRVALLFGGRSSEHSISCATAAGVMGAIDRTRFDLIPIGITKQGVLCPVDDNSDAWALTSGELPVVEFNGKKVIWPELGQHELRYQDLNAGTIESLGNIDVVFPVLHGPYGEDGTIQGFLELLDIAYVGNGVFASAAGMDKEFTKALFQAAGVPVTPHVVIRENQWLNDPESCLERVKALGGTPLFVKPARAGSSVGVSKVSNMDDFAAACAEAFTHDSKLVVEHGLVGREVECAVLDGHHGKRPRVSVAGEIVVKGRDFYDFEAKYRDQDAVDLIVPADLSAEQLDEMQSIARRAFEAVGGAGLARVDFFLTAQGFFVNEINTMPGFTPLSMFPSLWQASGIAYKDLISELIDLALEDKH
;
A
#
# COMPACT_ATOMS: atom_id res chain seq x y z
N MET A 1 12.66 -30.58 -8.65
CA MET A 1 11.91 -30.09 -7.47
C MET A 1 10.52 -29.74 -7.96
N SER A 2 9.49 -29.96 -7.16
CA SER A 2 8.15 -29.43 -7.45
C SER A 2 8.19 -27.91 -7.44
N LYS A 3 7.37 -27.25 -8.28
CA LYS A 3 7.23 -25.80 -8.25
C LYS A 3 6.56 -25.37 -6.95
N ILE A 4 6.92 -24.17 -6.47
CA ILE A 4 6.22 -23.50 -5.38
C ILE A 4 4.86 -23.02 -5.88
N ARG A 5 3.80 -23.29 -5.15
CA ARG A 5 2.42 -22.95 -5.53
C ARG A 5 1.97 -21.68 -4.83
N VAL A 6 1.73 -20.64 -5.62
CA VAL A 6 1.43 -19.29 -5.17
C VAL A 6 -0.04 -18.98 -5.42
N ALA A 7 -0.81 -18.73 -4.36
CA ALA A 7 -2.17 -18.18 -4.48
C ALA A 7 -2.09 -16.65 -4.61
N LEU A 8 -2.42 -16.11 -5.78
CA LEU A 8 -2.43 -14.67 -6.04
C LEU A 8 -3.83 -14.11 -5.72
N LEU A 9 -3.93 -13.30 -4.67
CA LEU A 9 -5.19 -12.65 -4.27
C LEU A 9 -5.27 -11.23 -4.81
N PHE A 10 -6.37 -10.88 -5.49
CA PHE A 10 -6.54 -9.56 -6.06
C PHE A 10 -8.01 -9.12 -6.16
N GLY A 11 -8.26 -7.86 -6.47
CA GLY A 11 -9.58 -7.25 -6.49
C GLY A 11 -9.95 -6.66 -5.13
N GLY A 12 -10.97 -7.20 -4.46
CA GLY A 12 -11.36 -6.81 -3.11
C GLY A 12 -12.42 -5.72 -3.04
N ARG A 13 -12.75 -5.31 -1.81
CA ARG A 13 -13.87 -4.42 -1.50
C ARG A 13 -13.51 -2.92 -1.51
N SER A 14 -12.23 -2.60 -1.64
CA SER A 14 -11.76 -1.21 -1.62
C SER A 14 -12.08 -0.47 -2.92
N SER A 15 -11.95 0.85 -2.89
CA SER A 15 -12.04 1.71 -4.08
C SER A 15 -10.93 1.44 -5.10
N GLU A 16 -9.85 0.77 -4.68
CA GLU A 16 -8.69 0.44 -5.51
C GLU A 16 -8.78 -0.96 -6.17
N HIS A 17 -9.99 -1.55 -6.20
CA HIS A 17 -10.27 -2.87 -6.77
C HIS A 17 -9.65 -3.08 -8.16
N SER A 18 -9.86 -2.13 -9.07
CA SER A 18 -9.36 -2.24 -10.45
C SER A 18 -7.84 -2.10 -10.54
N ILE A 19 -7.22 -1.35 -9.64
CA ILE A 19 -5.76 -1.24 -9.54
C ILE A 19 -5.17 -2.55 -9.05
N SER A 20 -5.83 -3.20 -8.09
CA SER A 20 -5.46 -4.54 -7.62
C SER A 20 -5.54 -5.58 -8.76
N CYS A 21 -6.57 -5.51 -9.59
CA CYS A 21 -6.68 -6.37 -10.78
C CYS A 21 -5.52 -6.13 -11.77
N ALA A 22 -5.19 -4.87 -12.05
CA ALA A 22 -4.08 -4.52 -12.93
C ALA A 22 -2.71 -4.94 -12.36
N THR A 23 -2.55 -4.84 -11.04
CA THR A 23 -1.37 -5.36 -10.34
C THR A 23 -1.24 -6.86 -10.53
N ALA A 24 -2.34 -7.61 -10.37
CA ALA A 24 -2.36 -9.05 -10.61
C ALA A 24 -1.99 -9.41 -12.04
N ALA A 25 -2.48 -8.65 -13.05
CA ALA A 25 -2.07 -8.83 -14.45
C ALA A 25 -0.56 -8.72 -14.61
N GLY A 26 0.06 -7.71 -13.99
CA GLY A 26 1.51 -7.55 -14.00
C GLY A 26 2.26 -8.74 -13.40
N VAL A 27 1.81 -9.21 -12.23
CA VAL A 27 2.41 -10.40 -11.58
C VAL A 27 2.21 -11.66 -12.41
N MET A 28 1.00 -11.92 -12.93
CA MET A 28 0.71 -13.08 -13.80
C MET A 28 1.61 -13.09 -15.04
N GLY A 29 1.83 -11.93 -15.65
CA GLY A 29 2.64 -11.81 -16.85
C GLY A 29 4.15 -11.95 -16.62
N ALA A 30 4.64 -11.65 -15.40
CA ALA A 30 6.07 -11.56 -15.13
C ALA A 30 6.63 -12.68 -14.23
N ILE A 31 5.80 -13.36 -13.43
CA ILE A 31 6.24 -14.38 -12.47
C ILE A 31 7.03 -15.53 -13.15
N ASP A 32 8.08 -16.01 -12.52
CA ASP A 32 8.91 -17.09 -13.04
C ASP A 32 8.19 -18.44 -13.07
N ARG A 33 7.60 -18.78 -14.21
CA ARG A 33 6.86 -20.04 -14.42
C ARG A 33 7.75 -21.29 -14.34
N THR A 34 9.06 -21.15 -14.32
CA THR A 34 9.95 -22.30 -14.08
C THR A 34 10.03 -22.67 -12.61
N ARG A 35 9.83 -21.70 -11.71
CA ARG A 35 9.88 -21.86 -10.25
C ARG A 35 8.50 -21.96 -9.61
N PHE A 36 7.54 -21.18 -10.13
CA PHE A 36 6.25 -20.95 -9.49
C PHE A 36 5.08 -21.48 -10.32
N ASP A 37 4.09 -22.01 -9.62
CA ASP A 37 2.77 -22.41 -10.14
C ASP A 37 1.73 -21.49 -9.55
N LEU A 38 1.03 -20.71 -10.39
CA LEU A 38 0.14 -19.65 -9.94
C LEU A 38 -1.31 -20.15 -9.87
N ILE A 39 -1.98 -19.79 -8.78
CA ILE A 39 -3.42 -20.03 -8.57
C ILE A 39 -4.07 -18.67 -8.35
N PRO A 40 -4.62 -18.03 -9.42
CA PRO A 40 -5.27 -16.75 -9.29
C PRO A 40 -6.62 -16.85 -8.59
N ILE A 41 -6.84 -15.98 -7.60
CA ILE A 41 -8.08 -15.88 -6.83
C ILE A 41 -8.53 -14.43 -6.85
N GLY A 42 -9.58 -14.16 -7.58
CA GLY A 42 -10.24 -12.87 -7.61
C GLY A 42 -11.18 -12.69 -6.42
N ILE A 43 -11.21 -11.50 -5.84
CA ILE A 43 -12.15 -11.11 -4.79
C ILE A 43 -13.09 -10.08 -5.36
N THR A 44 -14.39 -10.37 -5.41
CA THR A 44 -15.40 -9.43 -5.91
C THR A 44 -15.53 -8.19 -5.02
N LYS A 45 -16.17 -7.13 -5.50
CA LYS A 45 -16.50 -5.93 -4.69
C LYS A 45 -17.39 -6.24 -3.49
N GLN A 46 -18.12 -7.37 -3.50
CA GLN A 46 -18.90 -7.87 -2.37
C GLN A 46 -18.11 -8.76 -1.41
N GLY A 47 -16.83 -9.04 -1.72
CA GLY A 47 -15.93 -9.83 -0.88
C GLY A 47 -16.00 -11.35 -1.12
N VAL A 48 -16.60 -11.80 -2.21
CA VAL A 48 -16.63 -13.22 -2.58
C VAL A 48 -15.31 -13.60 -3.27
N LEU A 49 -14.64 -14.63 -2.79
CA LEU A 49 -13.41 -15.15 -3.39
C LEU A 49 -13.78 -16.19 -4.48
N CYS A 50 -13.26 -15.97 -5.67
CA CYS A 50 -13.54 -16.80 -6.85
C CYS A 50 -12.24 -17.30 -7.47
N PRO A 51 -12.10 -18.59 -7.81
CA PRO A 51 -11.00 -19.02 -8.67
C PRO A 51 -11.23 -18.41 -10.06
N VAL A 52 -10.17 -17.89 -10.65
CA VAL A 52 -10.21 -17.32 -12.00
C VAL A 52 -9.08 -17.88 -12.86
N ASP A 53 -9.19 -17.70 -14.17
CA ASP A 53 -8.17 -18.20 -15.10
C ASP A 53 -6.86 -17.42 -14.97
N ASP A 54 -5.76 -18.12 -15.15
CA ASP A 54 -4.40 -17.54 -15.21
C ASP A 54 -4.18 -16.88 -16.58
N ASN A 55 -4.83 -15.74 -16.77
CA ASN A 55 -4.80 -14.96 -18.00
C ASN A 55 -4.57 -13.48 -17.66
N SER A 56 -3.34 -13.00 -17.83
CA SER A 56 -2.97 -11.61 -17.54
C SER A 56 -3.76 -10.59 -18.35
N ASP A 57 -4.10 -10.90 -19.61
CA ASP A 57 -4.77 -9.97 -20.51
C ASP A 57 -6.19 -9.62 -20.05
N ALA A 58 -6.84 -10.54 -19.34
CA ALA A 58 -8.18 -10.32 -18.79
C ALA A 58 -8.22 -9.25 -17.68
N TRP A 59 -7.08 -8.95 -17.07
CA TRP A 59 -6.98 -8.05 -15.91
C TRP A 59 -6.15 -6.79 -16.19
N ALA A 60 -5.60 -6.66 -17.40
CA ALA A 60 -4.82 -5.49 -17.78
C ALA A 60 -5.67 -4.21 -17.87
N LEU A 61 -5.08 -3.07 -17.50
CA LEU A 61 -5.71 -1.77 -17.74
C LEU A 61 -5.75 -1.50 -19.25
N THR A 62 -6.94 -1.35 -19.78
CA THR A 62 -7.17 -0.97 -21.18
C THR A 62 -7.83 0.41 -21.24
N SER A 63 -7.73 1.09 -22.39
CA SER A 63 -8.29 2.44 -22.60
C SER A 63 -9.82 2.45 -22.75
N GLY A 64 -10.56 1.83 -21.85
CA GLY A 64 -12.01 1.79 -21.96
C GLY A 64 -12.69 1.35 -20.67
N GLU A 65 -12.43 0.16 -20.23
CA GLU A 65 -13.06 -0.40 -19.04
C GLU A 65 -12.01 -0.79 -17.99
N LEU A 66 -12.29 -0.42 -16.74
CA LEU A 66 -11.46 -0.85 -15.60
C LEU A 66 -11.79 -2.31 -15.28
N PRO A 67 -10.78 -3.18 -15.08
CA PRO A 67 -11.03 -4.58 -14.77
C PRO A 67 -11.74 -4.73 -13.43
N VAL A 68 -12.71 -5.64 -13.38
CA VAL A 68 -13.51 -5.94 -12.19
C VAL A 68 -13.67 -7.45 -12.05
N VAL A 69 -13.48 -7.97 -10.85
CA VAL A 69 -13.76 -9.36 -10.53
C VAL A 69 -15.27 -9.54 -10.36
N GLU A 70 -15.90 -10.23 -11.29
CA GLU A 70 -17.30 -10.61 -11.22
C GLU A 70 -17.45 -12.03 -10.65
N PHE A 71 -18.58 -12.27 -9.96
CA PHE A 71 -18.88 -13.61 -9.43
C PHE A 71 -19.15 -14.60 -10.56
N ASN A 72 -18.35 -15.66 -10.66
CA ASN A 72 -18.42 -16.66 -11.73
C ASN A 72 -19.16 -17.96 -11.34
N GLY A 73 -19.93 -17.95 -10.25
CA GLY A 73 -20.62 -19.13 -9.74
C GLY A 73 -19.78 -20.09 -8.90
N LYS A 74 -18.51 -19.78 -8.71
CA LYS A 74 -17.56 -20.59 -7.92
C LYS A 74 -17.11 -19.82 -6.68
N LYS A 75 -17.02 -20.51 -5.53
CA LYS A 75 -16.55 -19.93 -4.27
C LYS A 75 -15.35 -20.70 -3.74
N VAL A 76 -14.26 -19.99 -3.44
CA VAL A 76 -13.09 -20.57 -2.79
C VAL A 76 -13.45 -21.03 -1.37
N ILE A 77 -12.97 -22.21 -1.01
CA ILE A 77 -13.02 -22.78 0.32
C ILE A 77 -11.57 -22.84 0.81
N TRP A 78 -11.29 -22.09 1.86
CA TRP A 78 -9.98 -22.08 2.50
C TRP A 78 -9.76 -23.37 3.31
N PRO A 79 -8.49 -23.79 3.45
CA PRO A 79 -8.16 -24.95 4.26
C PRO A 79 -8.41 -24.68 5.75
N GLU A 80 -8.51 -25.73 6.53
CA GLU A 80 -8.45 -25.64 7.99
C GLU A 80 -7.02 -25.37 8.46
N LEU A 81 -6.85 -24.93 9.70
CA LEU A 81 -5.54 -24.68 10.31
C LEU A 81 -4.57 -25.86 10.10
N GLY A 82 -3.39 -25.55 9.59
CA GLY A 82 -2.33 -26.55 9.31
C GLY A 82 -2.57 -27.40 8.09
N GLN A 83 -3.61 -27.12 7.31
CA GLN A 83 -3.83 -27.71 5.98
C GLN A 83 -3.53 -26.66 4.90
N HIS A 84 -3.19 -27.10 3.71
CA HIS A 84 -2.79 -26.22 2.61
C HIS A 84 -3.59 -26.43 1.33
N GLU A 85 -4.57 -27.36 1.31
CA GLU A 85 -5.36 -27.63 0.13
C GLU A 85 -6.48 -26.62 -0.05
N LEU A 86 -6.35 -25.74 -1.05
CA LEU A 86 -7.44 -24.90 -1.51
C LEU A 86 -8.45 -25.71 -2.33
N ARG A 87 -9.72 -25.44 -2.11
CA ARG A 87 -10.85 -26.01 -2.85
C ARG A 87 -11.78 -24.91 -3.32
N TYR A 88 -12.67 -25.22 -4.22
CA TYR A 88 -13.80 -24.34 -4.53
C TYR A 88 -15.09 -25.15 -4.66
N GLN A 89 -16.19 -24.49 -4.32
CA GLN A 89 -17.54 -24.98 -4.56
C GLN A 89 -18.03 -24.37 -5.87
N ASP A 90 -18.39 -25.24 -6.83
CA ASP A 90 -19.13 -24.83 -8.03
C ASP A 90 -20.63 -24.90 -7.71
N LEU A 91 -21.28 -23.73 -7.62
CA LEU A 91 -22.71 -23.64 -7.29
C LEU A 91 -23.63 -24.07 -8.45
N ASN A 92 -23.12 -24.04 -9.69
CA ASN A 92 -23.87 -24.45 -10.86
C ASN A 92 -23.86 -25.97 -11.02
N ALA A 93 -22.68 -26.59 -10.79
CA ALA A 93 -22.53 -28.04 -10.87
C ALA A 93 -22.91 -28.76 -9.56
N GLY A 94 -22.94 -28.03 -8.43
CA GLY A 94 -23.18 -28.63 -7.10
C GLY A 94 -22.00 -29.48 -6.60
N THR A 95 -20.78 -29.26 -7.10
CA THR A 95 -19.57 -30.01 -6.77
C THR A 95 -18.60 -29.20 -5.90
N ILE A 96 -17.70 -29.91 -5.21
CA ILE A 96 -16.51 -29.31 -4.57
C ILE A 96 -15.29 -29.91 -5.26
N GLU A 97 -14.41 -29.03 -5.76
CA GLU A 97 -13.23 -29.42 -6.51
C GLU A 97 -11.97 -28.85 -5.86
N SER A 98 -10.84 -29.56 -6.03
CA SER A 98 -9.56 -29.15 -5.50
C SER A 98 -8.85 -28.19 -6.47
N LEU A 99 -8.30 -27.09 -5.91
CA LEU A 99 -7.28 -26.27 -6.58
C LEU A 99 -5.87 -26.75 -6.24
N GLY A 100 -5.75 -27.70 -5.29
CA GLY A 100 -4.52 -28.28 -4.78
C GLY A 100 -3.90 -27.48 -3.63
N ASN A 101 -2.78 -27.96 -3.14
CA ASN A 101 -2.07 -27.31 -2.04
C ASN A 101 -1.44 -25.99 -2.49
N ILE A 102 -1.35 -25.03 -1.57
CA ILE A 102 -0.60 -23.77 -1.74
C ILE A 102 0.55 -23.75 -0.75
N ASP A 103 1.65 -23.11 -1.14
CA ASP A 103 2.82 -22.92 -0.29
C ASP A 103 2.85 -21.50 0.28
N VAL A 104 2.32 -20.52 -0.47
CA VAL A 104 2.34 -19.10 -0.12
C VAL A 104 1.18 -18.36 -0.78
N VAL A 105 0.68 -17.32 -0.10
CA VAL A 105 -0.28 -16.37 -0.65
C VAL A 105 0.43 -15.08 -1.05
N PHE A 106 0.14 -14.55 -2.23
CA PHE A 106 0.59 -13.23 -2.65
C PHE A 106 -0.63 -12.29 -2.73
N PRO A 107 -0.92 -11.53 -1.67
CA PRO A 107 -2.02 -10.58 -1.68
C PRO A 107 -1.57 -9.29 -2.36
N VAL A 108 -2.08 -8.99 -3.55
CA VAL A 108 -1.88 -7.70 -4.24
C VAL A 108 -3.14 -6.84 -4.07
N LEU A 109 -3.58 -6.73 -2.83
CA LEU A 109 -4.78 -6.00 -2.42
C LEU A 109 -4.38 -4.62 -1.90
N HIS A 110 -5.05 -3.57 -2.37
CA HIS A 110 -4.78 -2.19 -1.97
C HIS A 110 -5.92 -1.62 -1.11
N GLY A 111 -5.55 -0.78 -0.14
CA GLY A 111 -6.46 -0.11 0.75
C GLY A 111 -7.10 -1.02 1.82
N PRO A 112 -8.29 -0.67 2.33
CA PRO A 112 -8.98 -1.42 3.38
C PRO A 112 -9.18 -2.89 3.03
N TYR A 113 -9.05 -3.75 4.04
CA TYR A 113 -9.07 -5.23 3.99
C TYR A 113 -7.84 -5.87 3.31
N GLY A 114 -6.99 -5.10 2.63
CA GLY A 114 -5.76 -5.57 1.99
C GLY A 114 -4.50 -5.14 2.74
N GLU A 115 -4.46 -3.85 3.17
CA GLU A 115 -3.29 -3.23 3.80
C GLU A 115 -3.49 -2.88 5.28
N ASP A 116 -4.58 -3.30 5.91
CA ASP A 116 -4.97 -2.93 7.28
C ASP A 116 -4.79 -4.04 8.32
N GLY A 117 -4.13 -5.14 7.96
CA GLY A 117 -3.93 -6.29 8.83
C GLY A 117 -5.06 -7.34 8.78
N THR A 118 -6.16 -7.06 8.08
CA THR A 118 -7.33 -7.97 8.04
C THR A 118 -7.02 -9.26 7.30
N ILE A 119 -6.50 -9.20 6.07
CA ILE A 119 -6.15 -10.40 5.31
C ILE A 119 -4.94 -11.10 5.92
N GLN A 120 -3.99 -10.34 6.45
CA GLN A 120 -2.81 -10.87 7.12
C GLN A 120 -3.22 -11.71 8.34
N GLY A 121 -4.07 -11.17 9.21
CA GLY A 121 -4.58 -11.90 10.37
C GLY A 121 -5.38 -13.15 10.01
N PHE A 122 -6.11 -13.12 8.89
CA PHE A 122 -6.78 -14.31 8.38
C PHE A 122 -5.78 -15.40 7.94
N LEU A 123 -4.71 -15.02 7.24
CA LEU A 123 -3.68 -15.97 6.78
C LEU A 123 -2.85 -16.52 7.95
N GLU A 124 -2.53 -15.71 8.96
CA GLU A 124 -1.88 -16.16 10.19
C GLU A 124 -2.74 -17.17 10.97
N LEU A 125 -4.05 -16.96 11.06
CA LEU A 125 -4.98 -17.92 11.69
C LEU A 125 -4.98 -19.28 10.97
N LEU A 126 -4.63 -19.33 9.69
CA LEU A 126 -4.55 -20.57 8.91
C LEU A 126 -3.15 -21.17 8.86
N ASP A 127 -2.13 -20.50 9.44
CA ASP A 127 -0.71 -20.88 9.36
C ASP A 127 -0.20 -20.96 7.89
N ILE A 128 -0.65 -20.01 7.05
CA ILE A 128 -0.27 -19.93 5.65
C ILE A 128 0.71 -18.76 5.46
N ALA A 129 1.89 -19.03 4.89
CA ALA A 129 2.86 -18.00 4.53
C ALA A 129 2.27 -17.01 3.51
N TYR A 130 2.62 -15.73 3.61
CA TYR A 130 2.16 -14.70 2.68
C TYR A 130 3.21 -13.64 2.41
N VAL A 131 3.17 -13.08 1.21
CA VAL A 131 4.05 -11.99 0.78
C VAL A 131 3.61 -10.67 1.42
N GLY A 132 4.56 -9.94 1.97
CA GLY A 132 4.37 -8.58 2.46
C GLY A 132 4.42 -8.46 3.98
N ASN A 133 3.84 -7.40 4.47
CA ASN A 133 3.91 -7.01 5.87
C ASN A 133 2.94 -7.82 6.75
N GLY A 134 3.33 -8.08 8.00
CA GLY A 134 2.49 -8.73 9.00
C GLY A 134 1.33 -7.85 9.50
N VAL A 135 0.52 -8.41 10.40
CA VAL A 135 -0.70 -7.77 10.95
C VAL A 135 -0.41 -6.39 11.53
N PHE A 136 0.61 -6.30 12.40
CA PHE A 136 0.91 -5.06 13.10
C PHE A 136 1.41 -3.96 12.14
N ALA A 137 2.36 -4.29 11.27
CA ALA A 137 2.91 -3.34 10.32
C ALA A 137 1.83 -2.80 9.36
N SER A 138 0.96 -3.68 8.86
CA SER A 138 -0.15 -3.31 7.99
C SER A 138 -1.16 -2.40 8.71
N ALA A 139 -1.61 -2.79 9.91
CA ALA A 139 -2.58 -2.01 10.68
C ALA A 139 -2.02 -0.64 11.11
N ALA A 140 -0.75 -0.60 11.55
CA ALA A 140 -0.09 0.64 11.94
C ALA A 140 0.20 1.53 10.74
N GLY A 141 0.66 0.96 9.61
CA GLY A 141 0.94 1.68 8.37
C GLY A 141 -0.30 2.34 7.75
N MET A 142 -1.47 1.71 7.88
CA MET A 142 -2.74 2.26 7.42
C MET A 142 -3.23 3.44 8.25
N ASP A 143 -2.83 3.57 9.52
CA ASP A 143 -3.30 4.60 10.44
C ASP A 143 -2.24 5.70 10.65
N LYS A 144 -2.42 6.87 10.04
CA LYS A 144 -1.47 7.99 10.08
C LYS A 144 -1.12 8.47 11.49
N GLU A 145 -2.03 8.38 12.47
CA GLU A 145 -1.73 8.71 13.87
C GLU A 145 -0.68 7.76 14.43
N PHE A 146 -0.94 6.45 14.31
CA PHE A 146 -0.05 5.45 14.89
C PHE A 146 1.27 5.31 14.13
N THR A 147 1.23 5.41 12.80
CA THR A 147 2.46 5.45 11.99
C THR A 147 3.37 6.59 12.43
N LYS A 148 2.84 7.82 12.54
CA LYS A 148 3.63 8.99 12.95
C LYS A 148 4.14 8.87 14.39
N ALA A 149 3.36 8.27 15.30
CA ALA A 149 3.80 8.02 16.67
C ALA A 149 4.99 7.03 16.72
N LEU A 150 4.93 5.94 15.94
CA LEU A 150 6.03 4.97 15.82
C LEU A 150 7.28 5.62 15.21
N PHE A 151 7.10 6.42 14.16
CA PHE A 151 8.18 7.16 13.53
C PHE A 151 8.87 8.13 14.49
N GLN A 152 8.11 8.92 15.24
CA GLN A 152 8.65 9.84 16.25
C GLN A 152 9.42 9.08 17.34
N ALA A 153 8.89 7.95 17.83
CA ALA A 153 9.58 7.11 18.81
C ALA A 153 10.92 6.55 18.29
N ALA A 154 11.01 6.29 16.98
CA ALA A 154 12.22 5.82 16.30
C ALA A 154 13.15 6.97 15.82
N GLY A 155 12.83 8.23 16.13
CA GLY A 155 13.61 9.39 15.67
C GLY A 155 13.55 9.62 14.16
N VAL A 156 12.48 9.15 13.50
CA VAL A 156 12.19 9.43 12.08
C VAL A 156 11.48 10.78 11.98
N PRO A 157 11.99 11.72 11.17
CA PRO A 157 11.36 13.03 11.00
C PRO A 157 9.99 12.91 10.35
N VAL A 158 8.97 13.49 10.96
CA VAL A 158 7.59 13.54 10.42
C VAL A 158 7.08 14.97 10.40
N THR A 159 6.15 15.24 9.50
CA THR A 159 5.46 16.53 9.44
C THR A 159 4.80 16.87 10.78
N PRO A 160 4.94 18.09 11.31
CA PRO A 160 4.22 18.54 12.50
C PRO A 160 2.70 18.35 12.29
N HIS A 161 2.04 17.73 13.27
CA HIS A 161 0.64 17.33 13.11
C HIS A 161 -0.13 17.35 14.42
N VAL A 162 -1.45 17.41 14.29
CA VAL A 162 -2.42 17.26 15.39
C VAL A 162 -3.45 16.22 14.99
N VAL A 163 -3.81 15.36 15.92
CA VAL A 163 -4.90 14.38 15.74
C VAL A 163 -6.17 14.94 16.34
N ILE A 164 -7.28 14.89 15.59
CA ILE A 164 -8.61 15.31 16.04
C ILE A 164 -9.57 14.14 15.84
N ARG A 165 -10.26 13.75 16.91
CA ARG A 165 -11.35 12.77 16.85
C ARG A 165 -12.68 13.49 16.71
N GLU A 166 -13.62 12.89 16.00
CA GLU A 166 -14.94 13.48 15.73
C GLU A 166 -15.64 13.90 17.03
N ASN A 167 -15.63 13.06 18.06
CA ASN A 167 -16.22 13.39 19.35
C ASN A 167 -15.54 14.58 20.07
N GLN A 168 -14.23 14.76 19.88
CA GLN A 168 -13.52 15.93 20.43
C GLN A 168 -13.94 17.19 19.69
N TRP A 169 -14.00 17.13 18.34
CA TRP A 169 -14.44 18.24 17.51
C TRP A 169 -15.87 18.68 17.81
N LEU A 170 -16.79 17.74 17.99
CA LEU A 170 -18.20 18.03 18.28
C LEU A 170 -18.41 18.62 19.69
N ASN A 171 -17.62 18.20 20.68
CA ASN A 171 -17.79 18.64 22.06
C ASN A 171 -16.98 19.88 22.44
N ASP A 172 -15.79 20.07 21.84
CA ASP A 172 -14.88 21.18 22.17
C ASP A 172 -14.05 21.57 20.93
N PRO A 173 -14.69 22.21 19.93
CA PRO A 173 -13.99 22.66 18.73
C PRO A 173 -12.93 23.75 19.00
N GLU A 174 -13.12 24.56 20.05
CA GLU A 174 -12.19 25.63 20.40
C GLU A 174 -10.82 25.05 20.83
N SER A 175 -10.80 24.07 21.71
CA SER A 175 -9.59 23.38 22.11
C SER A 175 -8.89 22.69 20.93
N CYS A 176 -9.66 22.09 20.02
CA CYS A 176 -9.11 21.52 18.78
C CYS A 176 -8.43 22.60 17.92
N LEU A 177 -9.08 23.74 17.74
CA LEU A 177 -8.54 24.87 16.97
C LEU A 177 -7.28 25.47 17.60
N GLU A 178 -7.20 25.57 18.93
CA GLU A 178 -6.00 26.02 19.63
C GLU A 178 -4.80 25.11 19.35
N ARG A 179 -5.01 23.78 19.39
CA ARG A 179 -3.98 22.80 19.07
C ARG A 179 -3.52 22.92 17.61
N VAL A 180 -4.44 23.15 16.68
CA VAL A 180 -4.14 23.33 15.25
C VAL A 180 -3.37 24.62 15.01
N LYS A 181 -3.75 25.74 15.66
CA LYS A 181 -3.02 27.02 15.57
C LYS A 181 -1.58 26.91 16.04
N ALA A 182 -1.30 26.01 16.99
CA ALA A 182 0.07 25.76 17.48
C ALA A 182 0.96 25.10 16.41
N LEU A 183 0.42 24.58 15.29
CA LEU A 183 1.20 24.07 14.16
C LEU A 183 1.91 25.18 13.34
N GLY A 184 1.61 26.47 13.59
CA GLY A 184 2.33 27.57 12.95
C GLY A 184 1.60 28.24 11.78
N GLY A 185 0.31 27.96 11.58
CA GLY A 185 -0.53 28.63 10.57
C GLY A 185 -0.74 27.81 9.30
N THR A 186 -1.31 28.46 8.28
CA THR A 186 -1.61 27.85 6.97
C THR A 186 -0.41 27.91 6.01
N PRO A 187 -0.35 27.03 4.97
CA PRO A 187 -1.37 26.05 4.64
C PRO A 187 -1.35 24.84 5.59
N LEU A 188 -2.55 24.26 5.82
CA LEU A 188 -2.73 23.00 6.54
C LEU A 188 -3.31 21.95 5.60
N PHE A 189 -3.05 20.68 5.90
CA PHE A 189 -3.70 19.56 5.24
C PHE A 189 -4.54 18.79 6.26
N VAL A 190 -5.84 18.69 6.02
CA VAL A 190 -6.78 17.90 6.82
C VAL A 190 -6.98 16.56 6.11
N LYS A 191 -6.65 15.46 6.79
CA LYS A 191 -6.64 14.13 6.21
C LYS A 191 -7.40 13.14 7.10
N PRO A 192 -8.25 12.26 6.57
CA PRO A 192 -8.71 11.08 7.31
C PRO A 192 -7.51 10.24 7.74
N ALA A 193 -7.52 9.71 8.97
CA ALA A 193 -6.37 8.97 9.48
C ALA A 193 -6.13 7.65 8.75
N ARG A 194 -7.22 6.97 8.31
CA ARG A 194 -7.22 5.63 7.73
C ARG A 194 -7.78 5.59 6.30
N ALA A 195 -7.39 6.57 5.48
CA ALA A 195 -7.73 6.59 4.06
C ALA A 195 -6.46 6.64 3.22
N GLY A 196 -6.46 5.89 2.12
CA GLY A 196 -5.42 5.88 1.09
C GLY A 196 -5.75 6.82 -0.08
N SER A 197 -4.86 6.88 -1.08
CA SER A 197 -5.09 7.52 -2.37
C SER A 197 -5.63 8.96 -2.30
N SER A 198 -5.25 9.73 -1.28
CA SER A 198 -5.68 11.12 -1.05
C SER A 198 -7.20 11.33 -0.91
N VAL A 199 -7.98 10.27 -0.63
CA VAL A 199 -9.42 10.37 -0.41
C VAL A 199 -9.71 11.20 0.84
N GLY A 200 -10.59 12.21 0.72
CA GLY A 200 -10.99 13.09 1.84
C GLY A 200 -9.88 14.05 2.33
N VAL A 201 -8.79 14.20 1.58
CA VAL A 201 -7.73 15.17 1.91
C VAL A 201 -8.09 16.55 1.41
N SER A 202 -8.02 17.55 2.29
CA SER A 202 -8.30 18.96 1.98
C SER A 202 -7.11 19.84 2.36
N LYS A 203 -6.71 20.74 1.44
CA LYS A 203 -5.74 21.81 1.69
C LYS A 203 -6.50 23.03 2.21
N VAL A 204 -6.14 23.50 3.39
CA VAL A 204 -6.73 24.67 4.05
C VAL A 204 -5.73 25.83 3.96
N SER A 205 -6.01 26.79 3.10
CA SER A 205 -5.20 28.00 2.92
C SER A 205 -5.72 29.18 3.77
N ASN A 206 -6.98 29.12 4.20
CA ASN A 206 -7.60 30.07 5.13
C ASN A 206 -8.28 29.28 6.26
N MET A 207 -8.08 29.71 7.51
CA MET A 207 -8.71 29.07 8.69
C MET A 207 -10.24 29.10 8.68
N ASP A 208 -10.85 29.99 7.92
CA ASP A 208 -12.31 30.02 7.75
C ASP A 208 -12.86 28.78 7.07
N ASP A 209 -12.03 28.10 6.24
CA ASP A 209 -12.39 26.87 5.52
C ASP A 209 -12.14 25.62 6.37
N PHE A 210 -11.48 25.74 7.53
CA PHE A 210 -11.02 24.59 8.32
C PHE A 210 -12.19 23.69 8.79
N ALA A 211 -13.29 24.28 9.24
CA ALA A 211 -14.45 23.51 9.69
C ALA A 211 -15.09 22.69 8.56
N ALA A 212 -15.16 23.25 7.35
CA ALA A 212 -15.66 22.56 6.17
C ALA A 212 -14.74 21.40 5.78
N ALA A 213 -13.41 21.59 5.82
CA ALA A 213 -12.43 20.55 5.56
C ALA A 213 -12.53 19.40 6.59
N CYS A 214 -12.75 19.71 7.88
CA CYS A 214 -12.99 18.68 8.88
C CYS A 214 -14.30 17.92 8.62
N ALA A 215 -15.39 18.61 8.27
CA ALA A 215 -16.66 17.97 7.98
C ALA A 215 -16.56 17.00 6.80
N GLU A 216 -15.86 17.38 5.72
CA GLU A 216 -15.59 16.49 4.59
C GLU A 216 -14.77 15.26 5.02
N ALA A 217 -13.65 15.46 5.71
CA ALA A 217 -12.78 14.38 6.11
C ALA A 217 -13.45 13.41 7.11
N PHE A 218 -14.36 13.90 7.98
CA PHE A 218 -15.16 13.06 8.88
C PHE A 218 -16.20 12.19 8.16
N THR A 219 -16.53 12.46 6.92
CA THR A 219 -17.34 11.52 6.11
C THR A 219 -16.62 10.21 5.81
N HIS A 220 -15.29 10.23 5.90
CA HIS A 220 -14.41 9.09 5.56
C HIS A 220 -13.84 8.37 6.79
N ASP A 221 -13.56 9.10 7.87
CA ASP A 221 -13.01 8.51 9.11
C ASP A 221 -13.40 9.36 10.34
N SER A 222 -13.73 8.73 11.45
CA SER A 222 -14.00 9.38 12.73
C SER A 222 -12.74 10.00 13.41
N LYS A 223 -11.59 9.91 12.76
CA LYS A 223 -10.29 10.42 13.21
C LYS A 223 -9.58 11.14 12.07
N LEU A 224 -9.11 12.34 12.34
CA LEU A 224 -8.36 13.17 11.39
C LEU A 224 -6.93 13.39 11.86
N VAL A 225 -6.03 13.55 10.90
CA VAL A 225 -4.71 14.11 11.09
C VAL A 225 -4.63 15.43 10.35
N VAL A 226 -4.34 16.49 11.09
CA VAL A 226 -4.11 17.84 10.55
C VAL A 226 -2.62 18.09 10.54
N GLU A 227 -2.05 18.36 9.38
CA GLU A 227 -0.63 18.57 9.19
C GLU A 227 -0.32 19.98 8.72
N HIS A 228 0.82 20.50 9.16
CA HIS A 228 1.37 21.72 8.56
C HIS A 228 1.81 21.44 7.12
N GLY A 229 1.45 22.30 6.18
CA GLY A 229 1.84 22.13 4.77
C GLY A 229 3.33 22.44 4.58
N LEU A 230 4.06 21.44 4.16
CA LEU A 230 5.48 21.58 3.82
C LEU A 230 5.62 22.04 2.37
N VAL A 231 6.63 22.89 2.13
CA VAL A 231 7.05 23.28 0.77
C VAL A 231 8.31 22.48 0.45
N GLY A 232 8.24 21.61 -0.55
CA GLY A 232 9.36 20.74 -0.91
C GLY A 232 9.03 19.86 -2.12
N ARG A 233 9.99 19.02 -2.46
CA ARG A 233 9.85 17.98 -3.50
C ARG A 233 9.22 16.74 -2.89
N GLU A 234 8.31 16.08 -3.61
CA GLU A 234 7.79 14.77 -3.22
C GLU A 234 8.71 13.69 -3.78
N VAL A 235 9.42 12.98 -2.90
CA VAL A 235 10.33 11.91 -3.27
C VAL A 235 9.99 10.62 -2.55
N GLU A 236 10.19 9.50 -3.22
CA GLU A 236 9.83 8.16 -2.74
C GLU A 236 11.02 7.21 -2.85
N CYS A 237 11.10 6.23 -1.98
CA CYS A 237 11.99 5.09 -2.13
C CYS A 237 11.31 3.78 -1.74
N ALA A 238 11.80 2.70 -2.31
CA ALA A 238 11.35 1.35 -2.05
C ALA A 238 12.26 0.65 -1.04
N VAL A 239 11.67 -0.09 -0.11
CA VAL A 239 12.38 -0.93 0.87
C VAL A 239 12.04 -2.38 0.58
N LEU A 240 13.03 -3.24 0.56
CA LEU A 240 12.93 -4.70 0.59
C LEU A 240 13.60 -5.23 1.84
N ASP A 241 12.96 -6.17 2.48
CA ASP A 241 13.53 -6.86 3.63
C ASP A 241 14.81 -7.62 3.27
N GLY A 242 15.57 -7.98 4.27
CA GLY A 242 16.84 -8.69 4.14
C GLY A 242 16.69 -10.18 4.42
N HIS A 243 17.08 -11.04 3.46
CA HIS A 243 17.12 -12.47 3.67
C HIS A 243 17.90 -12.89 4.93
N HIS A 244 17.35 -13.83 5.68
CA HIS A 244 17.97 -14.42 6.88
C HIS A 244 18.33 -13.38 7.95
N GLY A 245 17.45 -12.42 8.18
CA GLY A 245 17.64 -11.35 9.18
C GLY A 245 18.74 -10.35 8.82
N LYS A 246 19.14 -10.27 7.56
CA LYS A 246 20.00 -9.20 7.07
C LYS A 246 19.25 -7.87 7.07
N ARG A 247 20.02 -6.79 7.07
CA ARG A 247 19.48 -5.43 7.06
C ARG A 247 18.64 -5.17 5.79
N PRO A 248 17.47 -4.51 5.92
CA PRO A 248 16.66 -4.14 4.77
C PRO A 248 17.43 -3.28 3.75
N ARG A 249 17.20 -3.53 2.48
CA ARG A 249 17.76 -2.78 1.35
C ARG A 249 16.81 -1.66 0.95
N VAL A 250 17.37 -0.54 0.50
CA VAL A 250 16.60 0.60 0.03
C VAL A 250 17.06 0.94 -1.38
N SER A 251 16.11 1.24 -2.25
CA SER A 251 16.34 1.57 -3.66
C SER A 251 16.96 2.96 -3.85
N VAL A 252 17.19 3.34 -5.11
CA VAL A 252 17.34 4.74 -5.51
C VAL A 252 16.06 5.52 -5.19
N ALA A 253 16.12 6.85 -5.23
CA ALA A 253 14.97 7.73 -5.09
C ALA A 253 14.18 7.86 -6.39
N GLY A 254 12.87 8.01 -6.27
CA GLY A 254 11.99 8.53 -7.32
C GLY A 254 11.40 9.87 -6.90
N GLU A 255 10.98 10.67 -7.84
CA GLU A 255 10.32 11.95 -7.61
C GLU A 255 8.99 12.01 -8.36
N ILE A 256 7.98 12.56 -7.68
CA ILE A 256 6.67 12.84 -8.26
C ILE A 256 6.60 14.34 -8.56
N VAL A 257 6.48 14.68 -9.84
CA VAL A 257 6.30 16.07 -10.28
C VAL A 257 4.90 16.28 -10.81
N VAL A 258 4.10 17.01 -10.04
CA VAL A 258 2.71 17.33 -10.40
C VAL A 258 2.69 18.55 -11.32
N LYS A 259 1.99 18.46 -12.46
CA LYS A 259 1.85 19.55 -13.42
C LYS A 259 0.48 20.21 -13.30
N GLY A 260 0.47 21.53 -13.13
CA GLY A 260 -0.77 22.34 -13.21
C GLY A 260 -1.79 22.12 -12.11
N ARG A 261 -1.44 21.44 -11.02
CA ARG A 261 -2.28 21.21 -9.82
C ARG A 261 -1.53 21.55 -8.55
N ASP A 262 -2.25 21.84 -7.49
CA ASP A 262 -1.68 22.24 -6.19
C ASP A 262 -1.13 21.07 -5.37
N PHE A 263 -1.58 19.82 -5.63
CA PHE A 263 -1.12 18.60 -4.96
C PHE A 263 -1.54 17.33 -5.72
N TYR A 264 -0.93 16.18 -5.34
CA TYR A 264 -1.14 14.87 -5.97
C TYR A 264 -2.41 14.20 -5.42
N ASP A 265 -3.54 14.43 -6.07
CA ASP A 265 -4.85 13.89 -5.70
C ASP A 265 -5.18 12.54 -6.38
N PHE A 266 -6.34 11.96 -6.03
CA PHE A 266 -6.81 10.69 -6.60
C PHE A 266 -6.96 10.72 -8.13
N GLU A 267 -7.43 11.84 -8.70
CA GLU A 267 -7.61 11.94 -10.14
C GLU A 267 -6.26 11.99 -10.87
N ALA A 268 -5.27 12.72 -10.33
CA ALA A 268 -3.92 12.75 -10.85
C ALA A 268 -3.23 11.39 -10.76
N LYS A 269 -3.55 10.58 -9.71
CA LYS A 269 -2.96 9.24 -9.51
C LYS A 269 -3.43 8.21 -10.54
N TYR A 270 -4.69 8.24 -10.96
CA TYR A 270 -5.31 7.11 -11.67
C TYR A 270 -6.03 7.46 -12.96
N ARG A 271 -6.36 8.74 -13.21
CA ARG A 271 -7.15 9.16 -14.38
C ARG A 271 -6.44 10.09 -15.34
N ASP A 272 -5.48 10.88 -14.85
CA ASP A 272 -4.79 11.90 -15.64
C ASP A 272 -3.28 11.65 -15.61
N GLN A 273 -2.84 10.69 -16.43
CA GLN A 273 -1.42 10.30 -16.52
C GLN A 273 -0.52 11.42 -17.05
N ASP A 274 -1.08 12.41 -17.75
CA ASP A 274 -0.32 13.57 -18.26
C ASP A 274 -0.09 14.64 -17.18
N ALA A 275 -0.83 14.57 -16.07
CA ALA A 275 -0.71 15.52 -14.95
C ALA A 275 0.50 15.25 -14.05
N VAL A 276 1.21 14.13 -14.24
CA VAL A 276 2.28 13.69 -13.32
C VAL A 276 3.44 13.12 -14.10
N ASP A 277 4.66 13.59 -13.81
CA ASP A 277 5.89 12.93 -14.24
C ASP A 277 6.46 12.11 -13.06
N LEU A 278 6.78 10.85 -13.33
CA LEU A 278 7.55 9.99 -12.44
C LEU A 278 9.01 10.00 -12.91
N ILE A 279 9.88 10.62 -12.13
CA ILE A 279 11.31 10.71 -12.42
C ILE A 279 12.06 9.66 -11.61
N VAL A 280 12.67 8.69 -12.30
CA VAL A 280 13.46 7.63 -11.66
C VAL A 280 14.77 7.45 -12.43
N PRO A 281 15.94 7.62 -11.80
CA PRO A 281 16.14 8.11 -10.43
C PRO A 281 15.86 9.62 -10.29
N ALA A 282 15.46 10.03 -9.09
CA ALA A 282 15.36 11.45 -8.74
C ALA A 282 16.75 12.10 -8.64
N ASP A 283 16.84 13.38 -8.96
CA ASP A 283 18.08 14.15 -8.83
C ASP A 283 18.34 14.53 -7.36
N LEU A 284 19.11 13.69 -6.67
CA LEU A 284 19.57 13.87 -5.30
C LEU A 284 21.11 13.81 -5.25
N SER A 285 21.73 14.57 -4.33
CA SER A 285 23.14 14.34 -4.03
C SER A 285 23.35 12.98 -3.35
N ALA A 286 24.60 12.48 -3.35
CA ALA A 286 24.92 11.22 -2.69
C ALA A 286 24.58 11.26 -1.19
N GLU A 287 24.85 12.40 -0.52
CA GLU A 287 24.54 12.62 0.89
C GLU A 287 23.03 12.62 1.15
N GLN A 288 22.24 13.25 0.27
CA GLN A 288 20.79 13.24 0.37
C GLN A 288 20.22 11.83 0.17
N LEU A 289 20.75 11.07 -0.79
CA LEU A 289 20.32 9.70 -1.02
C LEU A 289 20.63 8.81 0.19
N ASP A 290 21.83 8.89 0.74
CA ASP A 290 22.25 8.13 1.94
C ASP A 290 21.38 8.48 3.16
N GLU A 291 21.08 9.77 3.38
CA GLU A 291 20.19 10.24 4.44
C GLU A 291 18.78 9.67 4.28
N MET A 292 18.19 9.81 3.08
CA MET A 292 16.85 9.30 2.77
C MET A 292 16.77 7.79 2.98
N GLN A 293 17.74 7.03 2.48
CA GLN A 293 17.79 5.58 2.65
C GLN A 293 17.94 5.18 4.12
N SER A 294 18.69 5.93 4.91
CA SER A 294 18.82 5.71 6.35
C SER A 294 17.50 5.96 7.09
N ILE A 295 16.77 7.01 6.72
CA ILE A 295 15.46 7.34 7.30
C ILE A 295 14.43 6.28 6.89
N ALA A 296 14.36 5.89 5.61
CA ALA A 296 13.44 4.89 5.09
C ALA A 296 13.59 3.54 5.82
N ARG A 297 14.83 3.12 6.05
CA ARG A 297 15.12 1.87 6.77
C ARG A 297 14.62 1.94 8.20
N ARG A 298 14.87 3.05 8.92
CA ARG A 298 14.35 3.24 10.28
C ARG A 298 12.82 3.30 10.31
N ALA A 299 12.19 3.91 9.30
CA ALA A 299 10.74 3.95 9.19
C ALA A 299 10.15 2.54 8.99
N PHE A 300 10.75 1.73 8.13
CA PHE A 300 10.37 0.34 7.91
C PHE A 300 10.53 -0.51 9.18
N GLU A 301 11.68 -0.42 9.84
CA GLU A 301 11.95 -1.11 11.11
C GLU A 301 11.00 -0.64 12.24
N ALA A 302 10.65 0.66 12.29
CA ALA A 302 9.77 1.22 13.33
C ALA A 302 8.35 0.67 13.30
N VAL A 303 7.83 0.32 12.13
CA VAL A 303 6.51 -0.31 12.01
C VAL A 303 6.57 -1.84 12.10
N GLY A 304 7.76 -2.42 12.28
CA GLY A 304 7.95 -3.87 12.21
C GLY A 304 7.69 -4.40 10.80
N GLY A 305 8.20 -3.70 9.80
CA GLY A 305 8.00 -4.03 8.40
C GLY A 305 8.63 -5.37 8.01
N ALA A 306 8.01 -6.07 7.07
CA ALA A 306 8.46 -7.31 6.46
C ALA A 306 8.22 -7.29 4.95
N GLY A 307 9.02 -8.01 4.21
CA GLY A 307 8.93 -8.17 2.76
C GLY A 307 9.19 -6.87 2.00
N LEU A 308 8.22 -5.94 1.98
CA LEU A 308 8.30 -4.72 1.17
C LEU A 308 7.61 -3.52 1.80
N ALA A 309 8.07 -2.32 1.45
CA ALA A 309 7.32 -1.08 1.65
C ALA A 309 7.81 0.01 0.69
N ARG A 310 6.97 1.04 0.44
CA ARG A 310 7.40 2.31 -0.13
C ARG A 310 7.30 3.38 0.94
N VAL A 311 8.34 4.17 1.08
CA VAL A 311 8.37 5.30 2.02
C VAL A 311 8.35 6.59 1.21
N ASP A 312 7.38 7.44 1.50
CA ASP A 312 7.10 8.67 0.78
C ASP A 312 7.54 9.87 1.64
N PHE A 313 8.25 10.82 1.03
CA PHE A 313 8.90 11.93 1.74
C PHE A 313 8.57 13.27 1.11
N PHE A 314 8.63 14.31 1.94
CA PHE A 314 8.87 15.67 1.49
C PHE A 314 10.35 16.03 1.72
N LEU A 315 11.06 16.38 0.64
CA LEU A 315 12.40 16.97 0.70
C LEU A 315 12.27 18.49 0.71
N THR A 316 12.53 19.09 1.86
CA THR A 316 12.44 20.54 2.11
C THR A 316 13.83 21.17 2.27
N ALA A 317 13.89 22.48 2.44
CA ALA A 317 15.13 23.18 2.80
C ALA A 317 15.66 22.77 4.19
N GLN A 318 14.85 22.17 5.06
CA GLN A 318 15.22 21.68 6.40
C GLN A 318 15.59 20.18 6.40
N GLY A 319 15.59 19.51 5.26
CA GLY A 319 15.83 18.08 5.12
C GLY A 319 14.58 17.26 4.82
N PHE A 320 14.65 15.96 5.07
CA PHE A 320 13.58 15.01 4.77
C PHE A 320 12.56 14.91 5.90
N PHE A 321 11.29 14.85 5.52
CA PHE A 321 10.17 14.50 6.41
C PHE A 321 9.40 13.34 5.79
N VAL A 322 9.18 12.27 6.57
CA VAL A 322 8.36 11.15 6.11
C VAL A 322 6.89 11.57 6.12
N ASN A 323 6.24 11.43 4.98
CA ASN A 323 4.81 11.63 4.82
C ASN A 323 4.05 10.38 5.28
N GLU A 324 4.34 9.24 4.65
CA GLU A 324 3.69 7.96 4.94
C GLU A 324 4.57 6.76 4.55
N ILE A 325 4.17 5.57 4.99
CA ILE A 325 4.70 4.29 4.54
C ILE A 325 3.56 3.47 3.95
N ASN A 326 3.78 2.91 2.77
CA ASN A 326 2.83 2.06 2.07
C ASN A 326 3.28 0.61 2.19
N THR A 327 2.53 -0.20 2.92
CA THR A 327 2.87 -1.59 3.23
C THR A 327 2.60 -2.57 2.08
N MET A 328 1.74 -2.18 1.12
CA MET A 328 1.56 -2.82 -0.18
C MET A 328 1.47 -1.75 -1.27
N PRO A 329 2.60 -1.18 -1.70
CA PRO A 329 2.62 -0.12 -2.70
C PRO A 329 2.09 -0.62 -4.04
N GLY A 330 1.68 0.31 -4.91
CA GLY A 330 1.33 0.00 -6.29
C GLY A 330 2.41 -0.86 -6.94
N PHE A 331 2.02 -2.00 -7.52
CA PHE A 331 2.93 -3.04 -7.96
C PHE A 331 2.72 -3.45 -9.41
N THR A 332 2.12 -2.58 -10.24
CA THR A 332 2.12 -2.78 -11.71
C THR A 332 3.54 -2.55 -12.25
N PRO A 333 3.89 -3.09 -13.42
CA PRO A 333 5.22 -2.87 -14.01
C PRO A 333 5.63 -1.39 -14.18
N LEU A 334 4.66 -0.48 -14.25
CA LEU A 334 4.88 0.97 -14.40
C LEU A 334 4.77 1.75 -13.07
N SER A 335 4.42 1.08 -11.99
CA SER A 335 4.32 1.70 -10.67
C SER A 335 5.68 2.12 -10.15
N MET A 336 5.71 3.15 -9.28
CA MET A 336 6.95 3.68 -8.71
C MET A 336 7.80 2.60 -8.03
N PHE A 337 7.19 1.74 -7.20
CA PHE A 337 7.94 0.73 -6.44
C PHE A 337 8.75 -0.23 -7.33
N PRO A 338 8.19 -0.91 -8.34
CA PRO A 338 8.99 -1.72 -9.26
C PRO A 338 9.98 -0.92 -10.10
N SER A 339 9.63 0.30 -10.51
CA SER A 339 10.51 1.18 -11.28
C SER A 339 11.76 1.57 -10.48
N LEU A 340 11.61 1.84 -9.18
CA LEU A 340 12.72 2.11 -8.27
C LEU A 340 13.68 0.92 -8.15
N TRP A 341 13.15 -0.30 -8.04
CA TRP A 341 13.97 -1.50 -7.97
C TRP A 341 14.63 -1.83 -9.31
N GLN A 342 13.93 -1.61 -10.43
CA GLN A 342 14.54 -1.77 -11.76
C GLN A 342 15.72 -0.80 -11.97
N ALA A 343 15.57 0.46 -11.56
CA ALA A 343 16.66 1.44 -11.59
C ALA A 343 17.79 1.09 -10.59
N SER A 344 17.50 0.33 -9.55
CA SER A 344 18.47 -0.22 -8.58
C SER A 344 19.07 -1.57 -9.00
N GLY A 345 18.73 -2.10 -10.19
CA GLY A 345 19.32 -3.30 -10.76
C GLY A 345 18.54 -4.61 -10.49
N ILE A 346 17.31 -4.55 -9.94
CA ILE A 346 16.44 -5.73 -9.74
C ILE A 346 15.30 -5.67 -10.74
N ALA A 347 15.27 -6.60 -11.68
CA ALA A 347 14.19 -6.68 -12.67
C ALA A 347 12.86 -7.09 -12.01
N TYR A 348 11.73 -6.70 -12.60
CA TYR A 348 10.40 -6.95 -12.06
C TYR A 348 10.11 -8.43 -11.77
N LYS A 349 10.54 -9.33 -12.69
CA LYS A 349 10.44 -10.78 -12.50
C LYS A 349 11.21 -11.26 -11.27
N ASP A 350 12.43 -10.73 -11.07
CA ASP A 350 13.31 -11.13 -9.98
C ASP A 350 12.79 -10.56 -8.65
N LEU A 351 12.22 -9.34 -8.68
CA LEU A 351 11.56 -8.72 -7.54
C LEU A 351 10.38 -9.56 -7.03
N ILE A 352 9.51 -10.06 -7.92
CA ILE A 352 8.42 -10.98 -7.57
C ILE A 352 8.98 -12.25 -6.92
N SER A 353 10.02 -12.83 -7.52
CA SER A 353 10.64 -14.04 -7.02
C SER A 353 11.23 -13.84 -5.63
N GLU A 354 11.91 -12.73 -5.41
CA GLU A 354 12.53 -12.39 -4.13
C GLU A 354 11.49 -12.18 -3.01
N LEU A 355 10.38 -11.51 -3.31
CA LEU A 355 9.30 -11.32 -2.35
C LEU A 355 8.65 -12.66 -1.92
N ILE A 356 8.50 -13.60 -2.86
CA ILE A 356 8.01 -14.94 -2.54
C ILE A 356 9.02 -15.70 -1.70
N ASP A 357 10.32 -15.60 -2.03
CA ASP A 357 11.38 -16.25 -1.25
C ASP A 357 11.44 -15.73 0.19
N LEU A 358 11.35 -14.39 0.38
CA LEU A 358 11.26 -13.76 1.71
C LEU A 358 10.08 -14.29 2.53
N ALA A 359 8.90 -14.38 1.92
CA ALA A 359 7.69 -14.87 2.60
C ALA A 359 7.80 -16.33 3.05
N LEU A 360 8.60 -17.14 2.34
CA LEU A 360 8.82 -18.55 2.68
C LEU A 360 9.92 -18.74 3.73
N GLU A 361 10.82 -17.76 3.90
CA GLU A 361 11.83 -17.75 4.96
C GLU A 361 11.21 -17.34 6.31
N ASP A 362 10.39 -16.30 6.28
CA ASP A 362 9.67 -15.78 7.43
C ASP A 362 8.32 -16.51 7.55
N LYS A 363 8.31 -17.70 8.13
CA LYS A 363 7.06 -18.20 8.68
C LYS A 363 6.71 -17.30 9.86
N HIS A 364 5.77 -16.39 9.58
CA HIS A 364 5.22 -15.48 10.58
C HIS A 364 4.61 -16.22 11.74
#